data_a7423bd78d3ea29fc7410d37afdad3ce
#
_entry.id   a7423bd78d3ea29fc7410d37afdad3ce
#
_cell.length_a   1.000
_cell.length_b   1.000
_cell.length_c   1.000
_cell.angle_alpha   90.00
_cell.angle_beta   90.00
_cell.angle_gamma   90.00
#
_symmetry.space_group_name_H-M   'P 1'
#
loop_
_entity.id
_entity.type
_entity.pdbx_description
1 polymer ?
#
loop_
_entity_poly.entity_id
_entity_poly.type
_entity_poly.pdbx_seq_one_letter_code
_entity_poly.pdbx_strand_id
1 'polypeptide(L)'
;MAVDRARFRMAVVGGAGGFSPLSPGEKGQRAAAGIGPGSNTGQKGQQDAIIDYLTIVVPLSALEEVNCKKLDLLLFRIFGFRGEVVAGAIREKSWNFYEQSAVLIDRENEVVGRVGIGGKKNTVCLSLTGMGCKWIRDWPRVYKQCSMLDAKITRVDCAHDDYEGERLDVHALREVAAQGGFTEGGCPPRHRFISDEGHNTGCTLYVGGKGHKELCVYEKGKAEGLPSSRWVRAEVRLYGKHMEIPLDVLLNPGAYLRGSYSALQDLIKGVCTRLRTIRKHVEVSAEAAVNWLSRQGGPLLNVLHGAFGDSFADFVLARVVRDGHPGRFRGIAKGEPLHRYVREELCLSAA
;
A
#
# COMPACT_ATOMS: atom_id res chain seq x y z
N MET A 1 7.59 -5.02 37.08
CA MET A 1 7.29 -3.59 36.91
C MET A 1 6.43 -3.41 35.66
N ALA A 2 5.16 -3.04 35.85
CA ALA A 2 4.24 -2.81 34.73
C ALA A 2 4.66 -1.49 34.05
N VAL A 3 5.11 -1.56 32.82
CA VAL A 3 5.35 -0.37 31.99
C VAL A 3 3.99 0.20 31.64
N ASP A 4 3.68 1.34 32.24
CA ASP A 4 2.49 2.12 31.96
C ASP A 4 2.56 2.59 30.48
N ARG A 5 1.82 1.90 29.62
CA ARG A 5 1.69 2.28 28.21
C ARG A 5 0.78 3.51 28.15
N ALA A 6 1.34 4.67 28.36
CA ALA A 6 0.67 5.94 28.08
C ALA A 6 0.20 5.89 26.60
N ARG A 7 -1.10 5.70 26.38
CA ARG A 7 -1.70 5.70 25.06
C ARG A 7 -1.57 7.10 24.48
N PHE A 8 -0.69 7.25 23.50
CA PHE A 8 -0.62 8.48 22.72
C PHE A 8 -1.99 8.69 22.05
N ARG A 9 -2.66 9.79 22.40
CA ARG A 9 -3.96 10.15 21.82
C ARG A 9 -3.76 11.30 20.83
N MET A 10 -4.06 11.07 19.56
CA MET A 10 -4.24 12.13 18.59
C MET A 10 -5.62 12.77 18.76
N ALA A 11 -5.68 14.08 18.69
CA ALA A 11 -6.93 14.85 18.79
C ALA A 11 -7.24 15.54 17.45
N VAL A 12 -8.53 15.71 17.16
CA VAL A 12 -9.02 16.58 16.09
C VAL A 12 -9.41 17.93 16.73
N VAL A 13 -9.14 19.02 16.06
CA VAL A 13 -9.63 20.34 16.49
C VAL A 13 -11.12 20.38 16.23
N GLY A 14 -11.95 20.32 17.31
CA GLY A 14 -13.38 20.43 17.22
C GLY A 14 -13.82 21.79 16.70
N GLY A 15 -14.25 21.87 15.45
CA GLY A 15 -15.11 22.92 14.98
C GLY A 15 -16.56 22.58 15.40
N ALA A 16 -17.16 23.38 16.27
CA ALA A 16 -18.57 23.29 16.61
C ALA A 16 -19.41 23.71 15.39
N GLY A 17 -19.81 22.72 14.59
CA GLY A 17 -20.77 22.86 13.51
C GLY A 17 -21.54 21.55 13.40
N GLY A 18 -22.74 21.53 13.96
CA GLY A 18 -23.60 20.35 13.91
C GLY A 18 -23.97 20.01 12.49
N PHE A 19 -23.59 18.84 12.03
CA PHE A 19 -24.09 18.24 10.79
C PHE A 19 -24.93 17.02 11.13
N SER A 20 -26.22 17.08 10.79
CA SER A 20 -27.11 15.93 10.74
C SER A 20 -26.73 15.03 9.57
N PRO A 21 -26.78 13.70 9.71
CA PRO A 21 -26.53 12.79 8.60
C PRO A 21 -27.72 12.80 7.65
N LEU A 22 -27.48 13.18 6.40
CA LEU A 22 -28.45 13.02 5.31
C LEU A 22 -28.58 11.55 4.93
N SER A 23 -29.82 11.13 4.76
CA SER A 23 -30.24 9.78 4.34
C SER A 23 -29.74 9.43 2.93
N PRO A 24 -29.49 8.14 2.61
CA PRO A 24 -29.10 7.72 1.28
C PRO A 24 -30.33 7.62 0.36
N GLY A 25 -30.48 8.57 -0.54
CA GLY A 25 -31.52 8.52 -1.57
C GLY A 25 -31.49 9.77 -2.43
N GLU A 26 -30.89 9.67 -3.61
CA GLU A 26 -31.26 10.27 -4.86
C GLU A 26 -30.06 10.41 -5.77
N LYS A 27 -29.94 9.46 -6.72
CA LYS A 27 -29.01 9.59 -7.85
C LYS A 27 -29.61 10.59 -8.83
N GLY A 28 -29.28 11.86 -8.67
CA GLY A 28 -29.57 12.91 -9.64
C GLY A 28 -28.67 12.75 -10.86
N GLN A 29 -29.27 12.74 -12.04
CA GLN A 29 -28.61 12.84 -13.34
C GLN A 29 -27.74 14.10 -13.36
N ARG A 30 -26.43 13.96 -13.52
CA ARG A 30 -25.50 15.07 -13.76
C ARG A 30 -25.33 15.27 -15.25
N ALA A 31 -25.59 16.49 -15.69
CA ALA A 31 -25.40 16.96 -17.06
C ALA A 31 -23.92 16.90 -17.47
N ALA A 32 -23.66 16.51 -18.72
CA ALA A 32 -22.36 16.48 -19.35
C ALA A 32 -21.80 17.90 -19.53
N ALA A 33 -20.88 18.30 -18.66
CA ALA A 33 -19.94 19.39 -18.92
C ALA A 33 -18.79 19.33 -17.88
N GLY A 34 -17.59 19.01 -18.33
CA GLY A 34 -16.38 19.08 -17.52
C GLY A 34 -15.93 17.73 -17.00
N ILE A 35 -14.62 17.51 -17.05
CA ILE A 35 -13.89 16.39 -16.50
C ILE A 35 -14.45 16.04 -15.10
N GLY A 36 -15.03 14.86 -14.96
CA GLY A 36 -15.70 14.43 -13.73
C GLY A 36 -14.75 14.43 -12.51
N PRO A 37 -15.28 14.68 -11.29
CA PRO A 37 -14.47 14.87 -10.07
C PRO A 37 -13.93 13.56 -9.47
N GLY A 38 -13.48 12.61 -10.26
CA GLY A 38 -13.10 11.26 -9.78
C GLY A 38 -11.63 10.91 -9.84
N SER A 39 -10.78 11.67 -10.53
CA SER A 39 -9.42 11.24 -10.85
C SER A 39 -8.40 12.36 -10.72
N ASN A 40 -7.21 12.04 -10.21
CA ASN A 40 -6.10 12.95 -10.31
C ASN A 40 -5.61 12.95 -11.76
N THR A 41 -5.91 14.03 -12.48
CA THR A 41 -5.40 14.26 -13.84
C THR A 41 -4.32 15.32 -13.72
N GLY A 42 -3.06 14.98 -14.01
CA GLY A 42 -1.96 15.92 -14.07
C GLY A 42 -2.29 17.08 -15.03
N GLN A 43 -1.68 18.22 -14.81
CA GLN A 43 -1.80 19.34 -15.75
C GLN A 43 -1.26 18.90 -17.12
N LYS A 44 -2.05 19.07 -18.18
CA LYS A 44 -1.63 18.78 -19.57
C LYS A 44 -0.25 19.42 -19.83
N GLY A 45 0.75 18.59 -20.09
CA GLY A 45 2.06 19.00 -20.61
C GLY A 45 3.21 19.15 -19.60
N GLN A 46 3.03 18.96 -18.29
CA GLN A 46 4.11 19.23 -17.31
C GLN A 46 4.68 18.03 -16.56
N GLN A 47 4.00 16.89 -16.51
CA GLN A 47 4.52 15.70 -15.84
C GLN A 47 4.32 14.44 -16.67
N ASP A 48 5.37 13.62 -16.80
CA ASP A 48 5.30 12.33 -17.49
C ASP A 48 4.42 11.32 -16.74
N ALA A 49 4.22 11.50 -15.42
CA ALA A 49 3.31 10.73 -14.59
C ALA A 49 2.96 11.47 -13.29
N ILE A 50 1.86 11.05 -12.69
CA ILE A 50 1.33 11.59 -11.43
C ILE A 50 1.24 10.50 -10.37
N ILE A 51 1.14 10.90 -9.10
CA ILE A 51 0.80 9.98 -8.01
C ILE A 51 -0.73 9.96 -7.86
N ASP A 52 -1.33 8.80 -8.13
CA ASP A 52 -2.79 8.61 -8.10
C ASP A 52 -3.30 7.88 -6.84
N TYR A 53 -2.39 7.41 -6.01
CA TYR A 53 -2.67 6.85 -4.70
C TYR A 53 -1.42 6.84 -3.84
N LEU A 54 -1.54 7.16 -2.56
CA LEU A 54 -0.43 7.13 -1.63
C LEU A 54 -0.87 6.61 -0.27
N THR A 55 -0.15 5.62 0.26
CA THR A 55 -0.25 5.23 1.67
C THR A 55 1.12 5.26 2.31
N ILE A 56 1.25 6.07 3.34
CA ILE A 56 2.44 6.15 4.19
C ILE A 56 2.13 5.73 5.61
N VAL A 57 3.14 5.24 6.29
CA VAL A 57 3.07 4.85 7.70
C VAL A 57 4.17 5.59 8.44
N VAL A 58 3.80 6.28 9.53
CA VAL A 58 4.70 7.09 10.37
C VAL A 58 4.75 6.47 11.76
N PRO A 59 5.92 6.22 12.35
CA PRO A 59 6.05 5.79 13.75
C PRO A 59 5.47 6.84 14.70
N LEU A 60 4.71 6.41 15.72
CA LEU A 60 4.20 7.34 16.73
C LEU A 60 5.33 8.00 17.53
N SER A 61 6.44 7.29 17.78
CA SER A 61 7.64 7.85 18.41
C SER A 61 8.18 9.09 17.65
N ALA A 62 8.26 9.02 16.32
CA ALA A 62 8.70 10.17 15.52
C ALA A 62 7.73 11.37 15.62
N LEU A 63 6.44 11.12 15.85
CA LEU A 63 5.45 12.19 16.08
C LEU A 63 5.56 12.78 17.49
N GLU A 64 5.92 11.99 18.49
CA GLU A 64 6.20 12.43 19.85
C GLU A 64 7.41 13.36 19.89
N GLU A 65 8.51 12.96 19.22
CA GLU A 65 9.74 13.76 19.12
C GLU A 65 9.49 15.16 18.55
N VAL A 66 8.58 15.29 17.59
CA VAL A 66 8.23 16.59 16.98
C VAL A 66 6.98 17.23 17.61
N ASN A 67 6.51 16.71 18.75
CA ASN A 67 5.32 17.15 19.49
C ASN A 67 4.05 17.30 18.61
N CYS A 68 3.86 16.40 17.65
CA CYS A 68 2.73 16.42 16.72
C CYS A 68 1.56 15.57 17.24
N LYS A 69 0.73 16.14 18.13
CA LYS A 69 -0.39 15.43 18.78
C LYS A 69 -1.75 15.61 18.09
N LYS A 70 -1.83 16.45 17.07
CA LYS A 70 -3.07 16.76 16.36
C LYS A 70 -3.00 16.24 14.92
N LEU A 71 -4.07 15.57 14.47
CA LEU A 71 -4.12 14.98 13.14
C LEU A 71 -4.05 16.04 12.03
N ASP A 72 -4.76 17.16 12.18
CA ASP A 72 -4.71 18.24 11.20
C ASP A 72 -3.32 18.88 11.10
N LEU A 73 -2.59 18.98 12.22
CA LEU A 73 -1.21 19.45 12.22
C LEU A 73 -0.29 18.45 11.47
N LEU A 74 -0.53 17.17 11.60
CA LEU A 74 0.21 16.14 10.86
C LEU A 74 -0.07 16.23 9.35
N LEU A 75 -1.32 16.40 8.96
CA LEU A 75 -1.73 16.58 7.56
C LEU A 75 -1.10 17.85 6.97
N PHE A 76 -1.16 18.96 7.69
CA PHE A 76 -0.47 20.19 7.28
C PHE A 76 1.04 20.00 7.18
N ARG A 77 1.66 19.34 8.14
CA ARG A 77 3.11 19.15 8.18
C ARG A 77 3.58 18.32 6.98
N ILE A 78 2.95 17.18 6.72
CA ILE A 78 3.37 16.27 5.66
C ILE A 78 2.92 16.78 4.29
N PHE A 79 1.62 17.03 4.11
CA PHE A 79 1.02 17.29 2.80
C PHE A 79 0.85 18.77 2.47
N GLY A 80 1.00 19.65 3.47
CA GLY A 80 0.80 21.09 3.29
C GLY A 80 -0.66 21.51 3.29
N PHE A 81 -1.61 20.65 3.67
CA PHE A 81 -3.04 20.96 3.65
C PHE A 81 -3.37 22.08 4.65
N ARG A 82 -4.01 23.14 4.16
CA ARG A 82 -4.44 24.31 4.94
C ARG A 82 -5.96 24.40 5.01
N GLY A 83 -6.65 23.24 5.10
CA GLY A 83 -8.10 23.13 5.07
C GLY A 83 -8.66 22.63 3.73
N GLU A 84 -7.80 22.35 2.73
CA GLU A 84 -8.23 21.67 1.49
C GLU A 84 -8.71 20.25 1.77
N VAL A 85 -8.03 19.57 2.68
CA VAL A 85 -8.38 18.25 3.19
C VAL A 85 -8.28 18.30 4.71
N VAL A 86 -9.34 17.85 5.37
CA VAL A 86 -9.45 17.83 6.83
C VAL A 86 -9.76 16.42 7.33
N ALA A 87 -9.39 16.16 8.57
CA ALA A 87 -9.74 14.90 9.22
C ALA A 87 -11.13 14.98 9.85
N GLY A 88 -11.95 14.00 9.55
CA GLY A 88 -13.19 13.77 10.29
C GLY A 88 -12.94 13.26 11.72
N ALA A 89 -14.00 13.05 12.48
CA ALA A 89 -13.90 12.54 13.85
C ALA A 89 -13.15 11.20 13.91
N ILE A 90 -12.25 11.07 14.86
CA ILE A 90 -11.58 9.80 15.16
C ILE A 90 -12.61 8.86 15.79
N ARG A 91 -12.74 7.68 15.22
CA ARG A 91 -13.67 6.64 15.66
C ARG A 91 -12.88 5.44 16.17
N GLU A 92 -13.39 4.80 17.21
CA GLU A 92 -12.88 3.52 17.71
C GLU A 92 -13.37 2.36 16.82
N LYS A 93 -13.20 2.54 15.53
CA LYS A 93 -13.52 1.54 14.52
C LYS A 93 -12.25 1.11 13.84
N SER A 94 -11.92 -0.19 13.95
CA SER A 94 -10.73 -0.75 13.33
C SER A 94 -10.73 -0.57 11.81
N TRP A 95 -9.56 -0.22 11.27
CA TRP A 95 -9.30 -0.16 9.83
C TRP A 95 -7.88 -0.64 9.54
N ASN A 96 -7.74 -1.62 8.65
CA ASN A 96 -6.44 -2.16 8.22
C ASN A 96 -5.48 -2.48 9.39
N PHE A 97 -5.96 -3.17 10.43
CA PHE A 97 -5.20 -3.53 11.65
C PHE A 97 -4.91 -2.37 12.62
N TYR A 98 -5.44 -1.18 12.37
CA TYR A 98 -5.40 -0.02 13.27
C TYR A 98 -6.61 -0.03 14.19
N GLU A 99 -6.41 0.37 15.44
CA GLU A 99 -7.46 0.36 16.47
C GLU A 99 -8.46 1.49 16.27
N GLN A 100 -7.97 2.65 15.85
CA GLN A 100 -8.77 3.85 15.60
C GLN A 100 -8.63 4.27 14.14
N SER A 101 -9.64 4.95 13.62
CA SER A 101 -9.61 5.48 12.27
C SER A 101 -10.38 6.78 12.12
N ALA A 102 -9.98 7.59 11.13
CA ALA A 102 -10.71 8.77 10.69
C ALA A 102 -10.78 8.79 9.16
N VAL A 103 -11.81 9.36 8.58
CA VAL A 103 -11.88 9.67 7.16
C VAL A 103 -11.21 11.02 6.89
N LEU A 104 -10.65 11.19 5.71
CA LEU A 104 -10.17 12.47 5.21
C LEU A 104 -11.18 12.98 4.19
N ILE A 105 -11.61 14.21 4.34
CA ILE A 105 -12.67 14.84 3.56
C ILE A 105 -12.12 16.12 2.96
N ASP A 106 -12.41 16.36 1.69
CA ASP A 106 -12.03 17.59 1.00
C ASP A 106 -13.10 18.69 1.14
N ARG A 107 -12.85 19.85 0.50
CA ARG A 107 -13.75 21.01 0.50
C ARG A 107 -15.08 20.74 -0.19
N GLU A 108 -15.14 19.72 -1.06
CA GLU A 108 -16.34 19.30 -1.78
C GLU A 108 -17.15 18.27 -0.97
N ASN A 109 -16.70 17.98 0.26
CA ASN A 109 -17.30 16.99 1.17
C ASN A 109 -17.13 15.54 0.70
N GLU A 110 -16.18 15.28 -0.22
CA GLU A 110 -15.86 13.95 -0.72
C GLU A 110 -14.81 13.26 0.15
N VAL A 111 -14.95 11.94 0.31
CA VAL A 111 -13.97 11.15 1.05
C VAL A 111 -12.74 10.90 0.17
N VAL A 112 -11.67 11.59 0.47
CA VAL A 112 -10.41 11.58 -0.30
C VAL A 112 -9.30 10.75 0.33
N GLY A 113 -9.54 10.17 1.51
CA GLY A 113 -8.55 9.34 2.18
C GLY A 113 -9.02 8.82 3.52
N ARG A 114 -8.09 8.16 4.22
CA ARG A 114 -8.30 7.64 5.58
C ARG A 114 -7.03 7.69 6.41
N VAL A 115 -7.22 7.75 7.71
CA VAL A 115 -6.16 7.63 8.71
C VAL A 115 -6.45 6.44 9.59
N GLY A 116 -5.40 5.67 9.91
CA GLY A 116 -5.44 4.64 10.95
C GLY A 116 -4.42 4.97 12.03
N ILE A 117 -4.76 4.76 13.31
CA ILE A 117 -3.92 5.13 14.45
C ILE A 117 -3.77 3.95 15.39
N GLY A 118 -2.56 3.73 15.91
CA GLY A 118 -2.25 2.67 16.85
C GLY A 118 -1.89 1.35 16.18
N GLY A 119 -2.49 0.25 16.69
CA GLY A 119 -2.21 -1.11 16.22
C GLY A 119 -0.89 -1.67 16.73
N LYS A 120 -0.57 -2.92 16.34
CA LYS A 120 0.59 -3.67 16.89
C LYS A 120 1.95 -3.00 16.71
N LYS A 121 2.10 -2.15 15.67
CA LYS A 121 3.36 -1.46 15.35
C LYS A 121 3.44 -0.05 15.90
N ASN A 122 2.43 0.40 16.62
CA ASN A 122 2.36 1.75 17.21
C ASN A 122 2.68 2.85 16.18
N THR A 123 1.88 2.90 15.11
CA THR A 123 2.08 3.81 13.96
C THR A 123 0.81 4.57 13.60
N VAL A 124 0.98 5.63 12.81
CA VAL A 124 -0.11 6.29 12.08
C VAL A 124 -0.01 5.96 10.61
N CYS A 125 -1.09 5.49 10.03
CA CYS A 125 -1.22 5.24 8.60
C CYS A 125 -2.04 6.35 7.96
N LEU A 126 -1.48 6.99 6.96
CA LEU A 126 -2.15 8.02 6.15
C LEU A 126 -2.33 7.47 4.74
N SER A 127 -3.57 7.35 4.28
CA SER A 127 -3.91 6.86 2.95
C SER A 127 -4.70 7.91 2.19
N LEU A 128 -4.20 8.32 1.03
CA LEU A 128 -4.84 9.27 0.11
C LEU A 128 -5.20 8.56 -1.19
N THR A 129 -6.42 8.79 -1.67
CA THR A 129 -6.84 8.43 -3.03
C THR A 129 -6.30 9.45 -4.04
N GLY A 130 -6.50 9.21 -5.34
CA GLY A 130 -6.16 10.19 -6.39
C GLY A 130 -6.78 11.56 -6.14
N MET A 131 -8.01 11.59 -5.64
CA MET A 131 -8.68 12.83 -5.24
C MET A 131 -7.94 13.55 -4.11
N GLY A 132 -7.43 12.81 -3.12
CA GLY A 132 -6.61 13.37 -2.03
C GLY A 132 -5.24 13.83 -2.53
N CYS A 133 -4.60 13.05 -3.40
CA CYS A 133 -3.31 13.38 -4.00
C CYS A 133 -3.37 14.65 -4.86
N LYS A 134 -4.49 14.94 -5.50
CA LYS A 134 -4.75 16.16 -6.29
C LYS A 134 -4.54 17.45 -5.49
N TRP A 135 -4.77 17.42 -4.19
CA TRP A 135 -4.60 18.57 -3.30
C TRP A 135 -3.15 18.81 -2.88
N ILE A 136 -2.23 17.87 -3.13
CA ILE A 136 -0.81 18.02 -2.82
C ILE A 136 -0.15 18.86 -3.92
N ARG A 137 0.35 20.04 -3.55
CA ARG A 137 1.00 20.99 -4.47
C ARG A 137 2.52 20.92 -4.45
N ASP A 138 3.09 20.37 -3.39
CA ASP A 138 4.54 20.38 -3.15
C ASP A 138 5.01 18.96 -2.73
N TRP A 139 5.29 18.12 -3.72
CA TRP A 139 5.81 16.77 -3.52
C TRP A 139 7.22 16.74 -2.91
N PRO A 140 8.16 17.67 -3.26
CA PRO A 140 9.42 17.82 -2.53
C PRO A 140 9.26 18.03 -1.02
N ARG A 141 8.26 18.79 -0.60
CA ARG A 141 7.92 18.94 0.82
C ARG A 141 7.48 17.60 1.42
N VAL A 142 6.58 16.87 0.74
CA VAL A 142 6.12 15.55 1.22
C VAL A 142 7.30 14.61 1.39
N TYR A 143 8.18 14.53 0.40
CA TYR A 143 9.41 13.74 0.47
C TYR A 143 10.27 14.11 1.69
N LYS A 144 10.55 15.41 1.88
CA LYS A 144 11.35 15.91 3.00
C LYS A 144 10.72 15.56 4.36
N GLN A 145 9.41 15.78 4.51
CA GLN A 145 8.73 15.50 5.78
C GLN A 145 8.64 13.99 6.05
N CYS A 146 8.39 13.16 5.04
CA CYS A 146 8.43 11.72 5.17
C CYS A 146 9.81 11.22 5.60
N SER A 147 10.89 11.77 5.02
CA SER A 147 12.26 11.44 5.41
C SER A 147 12.57 11.84 6.85
N MET A 148 12.15 13.03 7.29
CA MET A 148 12.37 13.51 8.67
C MET A 148 11.58 12.72 9.73
N LEU A 149 10.45 12.13 9.36
CA LEU A 149 9.57 11.37 10.26
C LEU A 149 9.78 9.86 10.17
N ASP A 150 10.83 9.40 9.52
CA ASP A 150 11.07 7.95 9.21
C ASP A 150 9.81 7.27 8.64
N ALA A 151 9.06 8.00 7.83
CA ALA A 151 7.85 7.47 7.21
C ALA A 151 8.21 6.44 6.14
N LYS A 152 7.37 5.39 6.01
CA LYS A 152 7.53 4.35 5.00
C LYS A 152 6.33 4.33 4.07
N ILE A 153 6.59 4.28 2.77
CA ILE A 153 5.52 4.08 1.79
C ILE A 153 5.12 2.60 1.80
N THR A 154 3.84 2.34 2.02
CA THR A 154 3.28 0.98 1.96
C THR A 154 2.52 0.71 0.67
N ARG A 155 2.05 1.76 0.00
CA ARG A 155 1.51 1.73 -1.36
C ARG A 155 1.70 3.08 -2.02
N VAL A 156 2.07 3.07 -3.30
CA VAL A 156 2.00 4.22 -4.19
C VAL A 156 1.56 3.75 -5.58
N ASP A 157 0.64 4.49 -6.18
CA ASP A 157 0.20 4.26 -7.54
C ASP A 157 0.71 5.42 -8.40
N CYS A 158 1.54 5.10 -9.41
CA CYS A 158 2.08 6.05 -10.36
C CYS A 158 1.32 5.89 -11.68
N ALA A 159 0.70 6.95 -12.17
CA ALA A 159 -0.17 6.93 -13.34
C ALA A 159 0.33 7.86 -14.46
N HIS A 160 0.20 7.40 -15.69
CA HIS A 160 0.43 8.17 -16.91
C HIS A 160 -0.83 8.19 -17.76
N ASP A 161 -1.20 9.36 -18.25
CA ASP A 161 -2.36 9.58 -19.09
C ASP A 161 -1.94 9.81 -20.55
N ASP A 162 -2.41 8.95 -21.42
CA ASP A 162 -2.37 9.14 -22.88
C ASP A 162 -3.76 9.60 -23.35
N TYR A 163 -3.98 10.90 -23.38
CA TYR A 163 -5.29 11.49 -23.67
C TYR A 163 -5.77 11.24 -25.09
N GLU A 164 -4.84 11.14 -26.05
CA GLU A 164 -5.15 10.96 -27.46
C GLU A 164 -5.10 9.48 -27.89
N GLY A 165 -4.65 8.55 -26.98
CA GLY A 165 -4.51 7.13 -27.28
C GLY A 165 -3.54 6.85 -28.43
N GLU A 166 -2.45 7.64 -28.51
CA GLU A 166 -1.45 7.50 -29.58
C GLU A 166 -0.38 6.46 -29.25
N ARG A 167 -0.17 6.17 -27.98
CA ARG A 167 0.92 5.32 -27.49
C ARG A 167 0.45 4.13 -26.69
N LEU A 168 -0.61 4.31 -25.92
CA LEU A 168 -1.19 3.27 -25.09
C LEU A 168 -2.45 2.71 -25.75
N ASP A 169 -2.40 1.42 -26.06
CA ASP A 169 -3.56 0.64 -26.53
C ASP A 169 -3.72 -0.57 -25.62
N VAL A 170 -4.88 -0.69 -24.96
CA VAL A 170 -5.17 -1.76 -24.00
C VAL A 170 -5.18 -3.14 -24.66
N HIS A 171 -5.68 -3.21 -25.91
CA HIS A 171 -5.74 -4.46 -26.65
C HIS A 171 -4.36 -4.90 -27.17
N ALA A 172 -3.57 -3.96 -27.71
CA ALA A 172 -2.20 -4.23 -28.12
C ALA A 172 -1.35 -4.70 -26.93
N LEU A 173 -1.48 -4.06 -25.76
CA LEU A 173 -0.76 -4.46 -24.53
C LEU A 173 -1.24 -5.81 -24.00
N ARG A 174 -2.50 -6.20 -24.20
CA ARG A 174 -3.00 -7.55 -23.92
C ARG A 174 -2.24 -8.60 -24.73
N GLU A 175 -2.05 -8.37 -26.04
CA GLU A 175 -1.28 -9.30 -26.88
C GLU A 175 0.19 -9.37 -26.44
N VAL A 176 0.82 -8.24 -26.08
CA VAL A 176 2.16 -8.21 -25.48
C VAL A 176 2.21 -9.06 -24.20
N ALA A 177 1.19 -8.97 -23.35
CA ALA A 177 1.11 -9.76 -22.12
C ALA A 177 0.96 -11.26 -22.40
N ALA A 178 0.12 -11.63 -23.38
CA ALA A 178 -0.10 -13.02 -23.81
C ALA A 178 1.18 -13.65 -24.38
N GLN A 179 2.01 -12.87 -25.06
CA GLN A 179 3.31 -13.29 -25.61
C GLN A 179 4.45 -13.24 -24.58
N GLY A 180 4.18 -12.87 -23.33
CA GLY A 180 5.20 -12.79 -22.27
C GLY A 180 6.08 -11.55 -22.32
N GLY A 181 5.71 -10.50 -23.06
CA GLY A 181 6.50 -9.27 -23.23
C GLY A 181 6.70 -8.43 -21.95
N PHE A 182 5.98 -8.76 -20.87
CA PHE A 182 6.19 -8.18 -19.55
C PHE A 182 7.13 -8.99 -18.65
N THR A 183 7.81 -10.00 -19.19
CA THR A 183 8.75 -10.83 -18.43
C THR A 183 10.05 -10.09 -18.17
N GLU A 184 10.46 -9.98 -16.92
CA GLU A 184 11.70 -9.30 -16.48
C GLU A 184 12.72 -10.24 -15.85
N GLY A 185 12.75 -11.47 -16.32
CA GLY A 185 13.55 -12.57 -15.79
C GLY A 185 12.70 -13.56 -14.99
N GLY A 186 12.92 -14.84 -15.23
CA GLY A 186 12.16 -15.92 -14.61
C GLY A 186 10.80 -16.16 -15.28
N CYS A 187 9.75 -16.39 -14.49
CA CYS A 187 8.41 -16.68 -15.00
C CYS A 187 7.68 -15.40 -15.45
N PRO A 188 6.89 -15.47 -16.54
CA PRO A 188 6.01 -14.37 -16.94
C PRO A 188 5.06 -13.98 -15.81
N PRO A 189 4.81 -12.66 -15.62
CA PRO A 189 3.85 -12.23 -14.65
C PRO A 189 2.43 -12.69 -15.05
N ARG A 190 1.61 -13.01 -14.05
CA ARG A 190 0.19 -13.26 -14.30
C ARG A 190 -0.45 -12.04 -14.90
N HIS A 191 -1.36 -12.22 -15.86
CA HIS A 191 -2.15 -11.14 -16.40
C HIS A 191 -3.63 -11.50 -16.40
N ARG A 192 -4.48 -10.47 -16.41
CA ARG A 192 -5.94 -10.60 -16.49
C ARG A 192 -6.47 -9.46 -17.33
N PHE A 193 -7.32 -9.78 -18.27
CA PHE A 193 -8.04 -8.81 -19.09
C PHE A 193 -9.52 -8.80 -18.69
N ILE A 194 -10.09 -7.62 -18.55
CA ILE A 194 -11.52 -7.41 -18.35
C ILE A 194 -12.03 -6.71 -19.59
N SER A 195 -12.89 -7.40 -20.35
CA SER A 195 -13.60 -6.87 -21.50
C SER A 195 -14.88 -6.17 -21.03
N ASP A 196 -15.25 -5.14 -21.74
CA ASP A 196 -16.56 -4.49 -21.59
C ASP A 196 -17.66 -5.13 -22.46
N GLU A 197 -17.32 -6.21 -23.16
CA GLU A 197 -18.23 -6.97 -24.05
C GLU A 197 -19.01 -6.08 -25.05
N GLY A 198 -18.43 -4.95 -25.44
CA GLY A 198 -19.03 -4.00 -26.39
C GLY A 198 -19.97 -2.97 -25.77
N HIS A 199 -20.04 -2.88 -24.44
CA HIS A 199 -20.88 -1.89 -23.74
C HIS A 199 -20.28 -0.48 -23.69
N ASN A 200 -19.08 -0.26 -24.26
CA ASN A 200 -18.36 1.03 -24.27
C ASN A 200 -18.10 1.61 -22.86
N THR A 201 -17.94 0.73 -21.88
CA THR A 201 -17.58 1.10 -20.50
C THR A 201 -16.07 1.05 -20.26
N GLY A 202 -15.34 0.53 -21.23
CA GLY A 202 -13.88 0.45 -21.26
C GLY A 202 -13.29 -0.87 -20.79
N CYS A 203 -12.27 -1.31 -21.52
CA CYS A 203 -11.49 -2.50 -21.19
C CYS A 203 -10.36 -2.21 -20.21
N THR A 204 -9.94 -3.22 -19.46
CA THR A 204 -8.86 -3.10 -18.47
C THR A 204 -7.92 -4.30 -18.53
N LEU A 205 -6.62 -4.05 -18.64
CA LEU A 205 -5.56 -5.05 -18.51
C LEU A 205 -4.85 -4.90 -17.17
N TYR A 206 -4.71 -5.99 -16.44
CA TYR A 206 -3.85 -6.10 -15.26
C TYR A 206 -2.66 -7.01 -15.54
N VAL A 207 -1.45 -6.62 -15.12
CA VAL A 207 -0.24 -7.44 -15.22
C VAL A 207 0.49 -7.41 -13.88
N GLY A 208 0.88 -8.60 -13.38
CA GLY A 208 1.50 -8.74 -12.06
C GLY A 208 0.47 -9.07 -10.97
N GLY A 209 0.69 -8.58 -9.76
CA GLY A 209 -0.20 -8.94 -8.65
C GLY A 209 -0.09 -8.06 -7.42
N LYS A 210 -1.19 -8.02 -6.68
CA LYS A 210 -1.30 -7.30 -5.41
C LYS A 210 -0.28 -7.82 -4.40
N GLY A 211 0.37 -6.89 -3.70
CA GLY A 211 1.36 -7.17 -2.68
C GLY A 211 2.81 -7.03 -3.13
N HIS A 212 3.07 -6.94 -4.43
CA HIS A 212 4.38 -6.62 -5.00
C HIS A 212 4.26 -5.46 -5.99
N LYS A 213 4.00 -5.73 -7.24
CA LYS A 213 3.88 -4.78 -8.35
C LYS A 213 2.73 -5.22 -9.26
N GLU A 214 1.80 -4.32 -9.55
CA GLU A 214 0.67 -4.55 -10.45
C GLU A 214 0.56 -3.38 -11.41
N LEU A 215 0.63 -3.65 -12.71
CA LEU A 215 0.28 -2.69 -13.75
C LEU A 215 -1.21 -2.81 -14.06
N CYS A 216 -1.89 -1.69 -14.16
CA CYS A 216 -3.27 -1.57 -14.61
C CYS A 216 -3.29 -0.61 -15.80
N VAL A 217 -3.70 -1.08 -16.99
CA VAL A 217 -3.90 -0.23 -18.16
C VAL A 217 -5.36 -0.30 -18.55
N TYR A 218 -6.01 0.84 -18.70
CA TYR A 218 -7.43 0.88 -18.96
C TYR A 218 -7.86 2.10 -19.80
N GLU A 219 -8.97 1.93 -20.52
CA GLU A 219 -9.62 2.99 -21.31
C GLU A 219 -10.32 3.98 -20.38
N LYS A 220 -9.51 4.90 -19.82
CA LYS A 220 -9.92 5.84 -18.79
C LYS A 220 -11.09 6.72 -19.20
N GLY A 221 -11.08 7.23 -20.44
CA GLY A 221 -12.15 8.09 -20.92
C GLY A 221 -13.51 7.38 -20.96
N LYS A 222 -13.54 6.11 -21.39
CA LYS A 222 -14.77 5.32 -21.38
C LYS A 222 -15.23 5.01 -19.96
N ALA A 223 -14.31 4.71 -19.05
CA ALA A 223 -14.61 4.51 -17.63
C ALA A 223 -15.19 5.77 -16.95
N GLU A 224 -14.85 6.96 -17.45
CA GLU A 224 -15.42 8.24 -17.00
C GLU A 224 -16.73 8.61 -17.74
N GLY A 225 -17.30 7.70 -18.51
CA GLY A 225 -18.56 7.90 -19.21
C GLY A 225 -18.44 8.68 -20.53
N LEU A 226 -17.26 8.69 -21.14
CA LEU A 226 -16.98 9.31 -22.45
C LEU A 226 -16.72 8.21 -23.50
N PRO A 227 -17.75 7.59 -24.13
CA PRO A 227 -17.59 6.42 -24.98
C PRO A 227 -16.69 6.62 -26.19
N SER A 228 -16.62 7.84 -26.74
CA SER A 228 -15.80 8.21 -27.91
C SER A 228 -14.37 8.63 -27.51
N SER A 229 -14.04 8.66 -26.23
CA SER A 229 -12.73 9.08 -25.77
C SER A 229 -11.67 8.02 -26.06
N ARG A 230 -10.52 8.49 -26.54
CA ARG A 230 -9.33 7.67 -26.78
C ARG A 230 -8.38 7.67 -25.58
N TRP A 231 -8.75 8.33 -24.50
CA TRP A 231 -7.94 8.45 -23.30
C TRP A 231 -7.71 7.09 -22.64
N VAL A 232 -6.44 6.69 -22.59
CA VAL A 232 -5.94 5.49 -21.92
C VAL A 232 -5.04 5.90 -20.76
N ARG A 233 -5.19 5.24 -19.61
CA ARG A 233 -4.30 5.40 -18.46
C ARG A 233 -3.53 4.12 -18.19
N ALA A 234 -2.22 4.26 -18.01
CA ALA A 234 -1.36 3.22 -17.44
C ALA A 234 -1.00 3.60 -15.99
N GLU A 235 -1.26 2.72 -15.05
CA GLU A 235 -1.06 2.91 -13.62
C GLU A 235 -0.25 1.74 -13.05
N VAL A 236 0.89 2.02 -12.47
CA VAL A 236 1.67 1.04 -11.71
C VAL A 236 1.41 1.19 -10.23
N ARG A 237 0.96 0.11 -9.61
CA ARG A 237 0.68 -0.01 -8.18
C ARG A 237 1.84 -0.73 -7.51
N LEU A 238 2.59 -0.02 -6.70
CA LEU A 238 3.71 -0.56 -5.93
C LEU A 238 3.28 -0.82 -4.49
N TYR A 239 3.55 -2.02 -3.98
CA TYR A 239 3.13 -2.44 -2.64
C TYR A 239 4.33 -2.73 -1.76
N GLY A 240 4.41 -2.06 -0.62
CA GLY A 240 5.47 -2.21 0.36
C GLY A 240 5.41 -3.49 1.20
N LYS A 241 4.59 -4.48 0.82
CA LYS A 241 4.46 -5.74 1.58
C LYS A 241 5.72 -6.61 1.51
N HIS A 242 6.30 -6.74 0.32
CA HIS A 242 7.45 -7.62 0.05
C HIS A 242 8.68 -6.88 -0.46
N MET A 243 8.56 -5.57 -0.68
CA MET A 243 9.65 -4.72 -1.11
C MET A 243 9.60 -3.39 -0.38
N GLU A 244 10.75 -2.76 -0.22
CA GLU A 244 10.82 -1.38 0.24
C GLU A 244 10.56 -0.45 -0.95
N ILE A 245 9.67 0.52 -0.77
CA ILE A 245 9.40 1.53 -1.77
C ILE A 245 10.19 2.77 -1.37
N PRO A 246 11.20 3.17 -2.17
CA PRO A 246 12.00 4.34 -1.86
C PRO A 246 11.17 5.62 -1.87
N LEU A 247 11.47 6.55 -0.96
CA LEU A 247 10.72 7.82 -0.85
C LEU A 247 10.86 8.70 -2.10
N ASP A 248 11.94 8.55 -2.88
CA ASP A 248 12.18 9.33 -4.10
C ASP A 248 11.17 9.03 -5.23
N VAL A 249 10.35 7.98 -5.11
CA VAL A 249 9.17 7.79 -5.98
C VAL A 249 8.24 9.01 -5.95
N LEU A 250 8.19 9.72 -4.82
CA LEU A 250 7.39 10.94 -4.66
C LEU A 250 7.89 12.09 -5.54
N LEU A 251 9.17 12.07 -5.91
CA LEU A 251 9.80 13.09 -6.76
C LEU A 251 9.81 12.69 -8.24
N ASN A 252 9.84 11.39 -8.52
CA ASN A 252 10.04 10.86 -9.86
C ASN A 252 9.05 9.74 -10.22
N PRO A 253 7.73 9.93 -10.09
CA PRO A 253 6.75 8.86 -10.32
C PRO A 253 6.83 8.26 -11.74
N GLY A 254 7.13 9.09 -12.75
CA GLY A 254 7.31 8.65 -14.12
C GLY A 254 8.47 7.68 -14.33
N ALA A 255 9.59 7.91 -13.65
CA ALA A 255 10.74 7.01 -13.73
C ALA A 255 10.41 5.61 -13.15
N TYR A 256 9.62 5.57 -12.07
CA TYR A 256 9.16 4.33 -11.46
C TYR A 256 8.12 3.59 -12.30
N LEU A 257 7.20 4.34 -12.91
CA LEU A 257 6.21 3.78 -13.84
C LEU A 257 6.92 3.10 -15.02
N ARG A 258 7.81 3.80 -15.72
CA ARG A 258 8.58 3.29 -16.87
C ARG A 258 9.51 2.13 -16.48
N GLY A 259 10.17 2.25 -15.33
CA GLY A 259 11.10 1.23 -14.82
C GLY A 259 10.41 -0.02 -14.26
N SER A 260 9.07 -0.02 -14.17
CA SER A 260 8.33 -1.16 -13.61
C SER A 260 8.27 -2.36 -14.56
N TYR A 261 8.16 -2.12 -15.86
CA TYR A 261 8.19 -3.14 -16.91
C TYR A 261 8.90 -2.61 -18.15
N SER A 262 9.77 -3.43 -18.74
CA SER A 262 10.49 -3.07 -19.96
C SER A 262 9.57 -2.68 -21.12
N ALA A 263 8.43 -3.36 -21.26
CA ALA A 263 7.43 -3.07 -22.27
C ALA A 263 6.84 -1.65 -22.19
N LEU A 264 6.97 -0.94 -21.06
CA LEU A 264 6.50 0.45 -20.93
C LEU A 264 7.56 1.48 -21.35
N GLN A 265 8.82 1.10 -21.45
CA GLN A 265 9.92 2.05 -21.67
C GLN A 265 9.84 2.73 -23.05
N ASP A 266 9.42 2.00 -24.06
CA ASP A 266 9.28 2.51 -25.42
C ASP A 266 7.97 3.29 -25.62
N LEU A 267 6.96 2.98 -24.81
CA LEU A 267 5.62 3.61 -24.92
C LEU A 267 5.53 4.94 -24.17
N ILE A 268 6.26 5.05 -23.05
CA ILE A 268 6.23 6.24 -22.20
C ILE A 268 7.63 6.87 -22.21
N LYS A 269 7.78 8.03 -22.86
CA LYS A 269 9.08 8.73 -22.98
C LYS A 269 9.60 9.20 -21.63
N GLY A 270 10.94 9.18 -21.45
CA GLY A 270 11.63 9.78 -20.31
C GLY A 270 12.65 8.84 -19.62
N VAL A 271 13.15 9.23 -18.45
CA VAL A 271 14.14 8.48 -17.67
C VAL A 271 13.51 7.28 -16.99
N CYS A 272 14.18 6.12 -17.03
CA CYS A 272 13.74 4.89 -16.36
C CYS A 272 14.53 4.67 -15.07
N THR A 273 13.82 4.48 -13.95
CA THR A 273 14.43 3.99 -12.71
C THR A 273 13.98 2.54 -12.48
N ARG A 274 14.88 1.59 -12.67
CA ARG A 274 14.58 0.20 -12.31
C ARG A 274 14.48 0.10 -10.80
N LEU A 275 13.31 -0.29 -10.31
CA LEU A 275 13.14 -0.74 -8.94
C LEU A 275 14.03 -1.97 -8.73
N ARG A 276 15.14 -1.79 -8.04
CA ARG A 276 15.79 -2.93 -7.40
C ARG A 276 14.79 -3.43 -6.36
N THR A 277 14.32 -4.65 -6.53
CA THR A 277 13.57 -5.35 -5.49
C THR A 277 14.56 -5.59 -4.35
N ILE A 278 14.68 -4.61 -3.46
CA ILE A 278 15.30 -4.83 -2.16
C ILE A 278 14.25 -5.69 -1.46
N ARG A 279 14.44 -7.01 -1.53
CA ARG A 279 13.67 -7.92 -0.69
C ARG A 279 13.87 -7.41 0.72
N LYS A 280 12.80 -6.95 1.37
CA LYS A 280 12.84 -6.76 2.82
C LYS A 280 13.41 -8.06 3.37
N HIS A 281 14.59 -8.00 3.97
CA HIS A 281 14.98 -9.01 4.92
C HIS A 281 13.88 -8.94 5.97
N VAL A 282 12.94 -9.88 5.89
CA VAL A 282 12.04 -10.14 6.98
C VAL A 282 12.98 -10.55 8.10
N GLU A 283 13.15 -9.72 9.11
CA GLU A 283 13.65 -10.17 10.40
C GLU A 283 12.72 -11.28 10.80
N VAL A 284 13.19 -12.48 10.65
CA VAL A 284 12.42 -13.67 10.95
C VAL A 284 12.59 -13.88 12.42
N SER A 285 11.69 -13.28 13.16
CA SER A 285 11.59 -13.51 14.58
C SER A 285 11.34 -14.99 14.83
N ALA A 286 12.18 -15.61 15.65
CA ALA A 286 11.99 -16.99 16.12
C ALA A 286 10.63 -17.09 16.82
N GLU A 287 10.23 -16.06 17.54
CA GLU A 287 8.91 -15.93 18.15
C GLU A 287 7.76 -16.01 17.11
N ALA A 288 7.88 -15.32 15.99
CA ALA A 288 6.89 -15.39 14.90
C ALA A 288 6.83 -16.81 14.30
N ALA A 289 7.96 -17.55 14.27
CA ALA A 289 7.99 -18.93 13.81
C ALA A 289 7.29 -19.87 14.79
N VAL A 290 7.53 -19.71 16.09
CA VAL A 290 6.87 -20.46 17.17
C VAL A 290 5.38 -20.16 17.21
N ASN A 291 4.97 -18.90 17.10
CA ASN A 291 3.58 -18.50 17.05
C ASN A 291 2.84 -19.07 15.83
N TRP A 292 3.51 -19.17 14.68
CA TRP A 292 2.97 -19.84 13.51
C TRP A 292 2.78 -21.34 13.76
N LEU A 293 3.79 -22.03 14.30
CA LEU A 293 3.72 -23.46 14.63
C LEU A 293 2.61 -23.74 15.66
N SER A 294 2.51 -22.90 16.70
CA SER A 294 1.46 -22.99 17.71
C SER A 294 0.06 -22.93 17.11
N ARG A 295 -0.17 -22.03 16.15
CA ARG A 295 -1.49 -21.91 15.50
C ARG A 295 -1.80 -23.04 14.53
N GLN A 296 -0.79 -23.53 13.79
CA GLN A 296 -1.00 -24.55 12.75
C GLN A 296 -0.93 -25.96 13.31
N GLY A 297 0.02 -26.24 14.20
CA GLY A 297 0.28 -27.57 14.73
C GLY A 297 -0.10 -27.74 16.21
N GLY A 298 -0.26 -26.65 16.96
CA GLY A 298 -0.50 -26.69 18.40
C GLY A 298 -1.69 -27.55 18.82
N PRO A 299 -2.87 -27.47 18.18
CA PRO A 299 -4.00 -28.32 18.51
C PRO A 299 -3.68 -29.82 18.35
N LEU A 300 -2.98 -30.21 17.28
CA LEU A 300 -2.55 -31.59 17.08
C LEU A 300 -1.52 -32.03 18.10
N LEU A 301 -0.52 -31.17 18.39
CA LEU A 301 0.49 -31.46 19.41
C LEU A 301 -0.15 -31.65 20.80
N ASN A 302 -1.20 -30.89 21.13
CA ASN A 302 -1.95 -31.06 22.37
C ASN A 302 -2.64 -32.44 22.44
N VAL A 303 -3.26 -32.91 21.35
CA VAL A 303 -3.87 -34.23 21.25
C VAL A 303 -2.81 -35.33 21.41
N LEU A 304 -1.67 -35.16 20.73
CA LEU A 304 -0.56 -36.13 20.84
C LEU A 304 0.04 -36.16 22.26
N HIS A 305 0.16 -35.01 22.90
CA HIS A 305 0.61 -34.93 24.32
C HIS A 305 -0.34 -35.71 25.24
N GLY A 306 -1.65 -35.55 25.08
CA GLY A 306 -2.63 -36.28 25.85
C GLY A 306 -2.61 -37.81 25.57
N ALA A 307 -2.30 -38.21 24.34
CA ALA A 307 -2.28 -39.61 23.92
C ALA A 307 -1.00 -40.36 24.37
N PHE A 308 0.16 -39.69 24.39
CA PHE A 308 1.47 -40.31 24.63
C PHE A 308 2.08 -39.99 26.01
N GLY A 309 1.51 -39.04 26.76
CA GLY A 309 1.98 -38.67 28.10
C GLY A 309 3.50 -38.43 28.15
N ASP A 310 4.19 -39.15 29.05
CA ASP A 310 5.65 -39.02 29.20
C ASP A 310 6.47 -39.38 27.96
N SER A 311 5.91 -40.21 27.04
CA SER A 311 6.57 -40.60 25.79
C SER A 311 6.35 -39.58 24.67
N PHE A 312 5.65 -38.47 24.91
CA PHE A 312 5.32 -37.46 23.89
C PHE A 312 6.57 -36.85 23.24
N ALA A 313 7.59 -36.52 24.04
CA ALA A 313 8.82 -35.92 23.53
C ALA A 313 9.55 -36.87 22.55
N ASP A 314 9.69 -38.15 22.90
CA ASP A 314 10.32 -39.15 22.06
C ASP A 314 9.53 -39.39 20.75
N PHE A 315 8.21 -39.44 20.89
CA PHE A 315 7.32 -39.57 19.71
C PHE A 315 7.49 -38.36 18.76
N VAL A 316 7.49 -37.15 19.28
CA VAL A 316 7.63 -35.92 18.47
C VAL A 316 9.00 -35.87 17.80
N LEU A 317 10.07 -36.19 18.50
CA LEU A 317 11.42 -36.24 17.95
C LEU A 317 11.53 -37.28 16.82
N ALA A 318 10.97 -38.48 17.02
CA ALA A 318 11.06 -39.57 16.05
C ALA A 318 10.16 -39.36 14.80
N ARG A 319 8.99 -38.76 14.95
CA ARG A 319 7.96 -38.75 13.91
C ARG A 319 7.64 -37.39 13.32
N VAL A 320 7.82 -36.30 14.07
CA VAL A 320 7.41 -34.95 13.69
C VAL A 320 8.61 -34.08 13.31
N VAL A 321 9.70 -34.18 14.08
CA VAL A 321 10.93 -33.40 13.80
C VAL A 321 11.60 -33.96 12.54
N ARG A 322 11.98 -33.08 11.63
CA ARG A 322 12.67 -33.38 10.36
C ARG A 322 13.96 -32.60 10.28
N ASP A 323 14.98 -33.23 9.67
CA ASP A 323 16.22 -32.54 9.34
C ASP A 323 15.96 -31.38 8.38
N GLY A 324 16.66 -30.28 8.62
CA GLY A 324 16.56 -29.08 7.81
C GLY A 324 16.25 -27.83 8.63
N HIS A 325 15.99 -26.74 7.94
CA HIS A 325 15.58 -25.51 8.58
C HIS A 325 14.56 -24.78 7.69
N PRO A 326 13.60 -24.07 8.30
CA PRO A 326 12.60 -23.33 7.57
C PRO A 326 13.24 -22.31 6.61
N GLY A 327 12.70 -22.20 5.38
CA GLY A 327 13.20 -21.28 4.39
C GLY A 327 13.27 -19.82 4.82
N ARG A 328 12.49 -19.48 5.84
CA ARG A 328 12.50 -18.14 6.47
C ARG A 328 13.81 -17.81 7.22
N PHE A 329 14.61 -18.80 7.61
CA PHE A 329 15.92 -18.62 8.26
C PHE A 329 17.11 -18.65 7.29
N ARG A 330 16.87 -18.60 5.98
CA ARG A 330 17.94 -18.70 4.95
C ARG A 330 19.03 -17.62 5.06
N GLY A 331 18.71 -16.48 5.67
CA GLY A 331 19.68 -15.40 5.90
C GLY A 331 20.63 -15.62 7.09
N ILE A 332 20.36 -16.63 7.92
CA ILE A 332 21.17 -16.95 9.11
C ILE A 332 22.00 -18.19 8.81
N ALA A 333 23.27 -18.16 9.18
CA ALA A 333 24.15 -19.33 9.01
C ALA A 333 23.62 -20.54 9.76
N LYS A 334 23.66 -21.71 9.11
CA LYS A 334 23.19 -22.98 9.70
C LYS A 334 24.05 -23.39 10.90
N GLY A 335 23.48 -24.20 11.77
CA GLY A 335 24.18 -24.76 12.94
C GLY A 335 24.12 -23.82 14.16
N GLU A 336 25.22 -23.76 14.92
CA GLU A 336 25.27 -23.01 16.18
C GLU A 336 24.86 -21.53 16.10
N PRO A 337 25.18 -20.76 15.04
CA PRO A 337 24.71 -19.39 14.91
C PRO A 337 23.18 -19.28 14.88
N LEU A 338 22.50 -20.20 14.19
CA LEU A 338 21.04 -20.22 14.15
C LEU A 338 20.45 -20.64 15.49
N HIS A 339 21.04 -21.67 16.14
CA HIS A 339 20.58 -22.13 17.45
C HIS A 339 20.75 -21.07 18.53
N ARG A 340 21.86 -20.33 18.49
CA ARG A 340 22.11 -19.21 19.41
C ARG A 340 21.08 -18.10 19.20
N TYR A 341 20.88 -17.68 17.97
CA TYR A 341 19.89 -16.67 17.62
C TYR A 341 18.49 -17.03 18.14
N VAL A 342 18.04 -18.26 17.89
CA VAL A 342 16.71 -18.73 18.33
C VAL A 342 16.60 -18.74 19.87
N ARG A 343 17.65 -19.20 20.56
CA ARG A 343 17.67 -19.20 22.04
C ARG A 343 17.59 -17.79 22.62
N GLU A 344 18.43 -16.88 22.11
CA GLU A 344 18.49 -15.50 22.59
C GLU A 344 17.14 -14.79 22.39
N GLU A 345 16.53 -14.93 21.21
CA GLU A 345 15.26 -14.29 20.91
C GLU A 345 14.10 -14.82 21.75
N LEU A 346 14.01 -16.15 21.93
CA LEU A 346 12.93 -16.75 22.72
C LEU A 346 13.13 -16.54 24.23
N CYS A 347 14.37 -16.47 24.73
CA CYS A 347 14.64 -16.18 26.14
C CYS A 347 14.39 -14.71 26.50
N LEU A 348 14.65 -13.77 25.58
CA LEU A 348 14.38 -12.34 25.80
C LEU A 348 12.88 -12.01 25.75
N SER A 349 12.08 -12.80 25.06
CA SER A 349 10.63 -12.63 24.99
C SER A 349 9.87 -13.23 26.19
N ALA A 350 10.54 -14.05 27.00
CA ALA A 350 9.97 -14.70 28.19
C ALA A 350 10.23 -13.92 29.51
N ALA A 351 11.01 -12.85 29.47
CA ALA A 351 11.29 -11.93 30.58
C ALA A 351 10.49 -10.63 30.42
#